data_b882a0f802ef7d2fe6b3779bc1b4bd13
#
_entry.id   b882a0f802ef7d2fe6b3779bc1b4bd13
#
_cell.length_a   1.000
_cell.length_b   1.000
_cell.length_c   1.000
_cell.angle_alpha   90.00
_cell.angle_beta   90.00
_cell.angle_gamma   90.00
#
_symmetry.space_group_name_H-M   'P 1'
#
loop_
_entity.id
_entity.type
_entity.pdbx_description
1 polymer ?
#
loop_
_entity_poly.entity_id
_entity_poly.type
_entity_poly.pdbx_seq_one_letter_code
_entity_poly.pdbx_strand_id
1 'polypeptide(L)'
;MEPICDEDIEMLLSLFVRGGYVLNFKAKKDVDCFALGSIGKSICRDKSMGKSLTEYVKNRENTDGIKLLCDLFDYYERECIDEFTEDTENNEIEPNKFRPEYKRLYERCKSIVERIRNNTVELEKRAEELKEEFSSDYISKQIDMMIGEVTENPTDAIGKAKELIESCCKTIIDKK
;
A
#
# COMPACT_ATOMS: atom_id res chain seq x y z
N MET A 1 -15.42 1.94 6.76
CA MET A 1 -14.08 1.77 6.17
C MET A 1 -14.27 1.27 4.74
N GLU A 2 -13.94 2.07 3.71
CA GLU A 2 -14.04 1.62 2.32
C GLU A 2 -12.79 0.82 1.97
N PRO A 3 -12.92 -0.46 1.59
CA PRO A 3 -11.79 -1.27 1.14
C PRO A 3 -11.23 -0.70 -0.17
N ILE A 4 -9.96 -0.99 -0.45
CA ILE A 4 -9.35 -0.70 -1.75
C ILE A 4 -10.07 -1.55 -2.80
N CYS A 5 -10.57 -0.90 -3.84
CA CYS A 5 -11.20 -1.58 -4.96
C CYS A 5 -10.22 -1.79 -6.12
N ASP A 6 -10.59 -2.67 -7.05
CA ASP A 6 -9.75 -2.95 -8.22
C ASP A 6 -9.52 -1.69 -9.08
N GLU A 7 -10.47 -0.74 -9.06
CA GLU A 7 -10.36 0.56 -9.76
C GLU A 7 -9.29 1.47 -9.15
N ASP A 8 -9.14 1.47 -7.82
CA ASP A 8 -8.07 2.20 -7.12
C ASP A 8 -6.69 1.67 -7.52
N ILE A 9 -6.56 0.33 -7.59
CA ILE A 9 -5.32 -0.34 -8.02
C ILE A 9 -4.99 0.02 -9.47
N GLU A 10 -5.98 -0.03 -10.37
CA GLU A 10 -5.81 0.37 -11.77
C GLU A 10 -5.36 1.83 -11.89
N MET A 11 -5.92 2.71 -11.08
CA MET A 11 -5.58 4.13 -11.09
C MET A 11 -4.13 4.36 -10.64
N LEU A 12 -3.70 3.73 -9.55
CA LEU A 12 -2.32 3.78 -9.09
C LEU A 12 -1.35 3.19 -10.14
N LEU A 13 -1.68 2.04 -10.70
CA LEU A 13 -0.88 1.44 -11.77
C LEU A 13 -0.79 2.34 -13.00
N SER A 14 -1.85 3.06 -13.37
CA SER A 14 -1.83 3.99 -14.51
C SER A 14 -0.92 5.20 -14.30
N LEU A 15 -0.67 5.59 -13.04
CA LEU A 15 0.33 6.61 -12.70
C LEU A 15 1.76 6.08 -12.89
N PHE A 16 2.01 4.84 -12.48
CA PHE A 16 3.37 4.30 -12.42
C PHE A 16 3.83 3.60 -13.69
N VAL A 17 2.92 2.99 -14.46
CA VAL A 17 3.26 2.14 -15.61
C VAL A 17 2.99 2.86 -16.93
N ARG A 18 4.03 2.99 -17.75
CA ARG A 18 3.93 3.60 -19.09
C ARG A 18 4.70 2.76 -20.12
N GLY A 19 3.99 2.25 -21.12
CA GLY A 19 4.62 1.55 -22.25
C GLY A 19 5.52 0.36 -21.86
N GLY A 20 5.23 -0.28 -20.71
CA GLY A 20 6.03 -1.40 -20.19
C GLY A 20 7.15 -0.99 -19.21
N TYR A 21 7.35 0.30 -19.00
CA TYR A 21 8.27 0.85 -17.98
C TYR A 21 7.51 1.18 -16.68
N VAL A 22 8.26 1.30 -15.58
CA VAL A 22 7.75 1.72 -14.26
C VAL A 22 8.49 2.98 -13.86
N LEU A 23 7.77 4.10 -13.73
CA LEU A 23 8.32 5.41 -13.36
C LEU A 23 9.60 5.75 -14.17
N ASN A 24 10.63 6.24 -13.50
CA ASN A 24 11.94 6.58 -14.07
C ASN A 24 12.95 5.42 -14.00
N PHE A 25 12.52 4.22 -13.59
CA PHE A 25 13.40 3.05 -13.53
C PHE A 25 13.88 2.63 -14.93
N LYS A 26 15.20 2.48 -15.07
CA LYS A 26 15.83 2.21 -16.36
C LYS A 26 15.93 0.72 -16.68
N ALA A 27 16.00 -0.12 -15.65
CA ALA A 27 16.19 -1.56 -15.79
C ALA A 27 15.31 -2.36 -14.82
N LYS A 28 15.02 -3.62 -15.16
CA LYS A 28 14.32 -4.56 -14.27
C LYS A 28 14.96 -4.65 -12.89
N LYS A 29 16.29 -4.61 -12.85
CA LYS A 29 17.04 -4.64 -11.59
C LYS A 29 16.70 -3.48 -10.66
N ASP A 30 16.41 -2.30 -11.20
CA ASP A 30 16.08 -1.12 -10.39
C ASP A 30 14.72 -1.33 -9.70
N VAL A 31 13.75 -1.85 -10.45
CA VAL A 31 12.41 -2.21 -9.91
C VAL A 31 12.51 -3.32 -8.88
N ASP A 32 13.34 -4.33 -9.13
CA ASP A 32 13.56 -5.42 -8.18
C ASP A 32 14.28 -4.95 -6.92
N CYS A 33 15.29 -4.09 -7.03
CA CYS A 33 15.96 -3.48 -5.87
C CYS A 33 14.96 -2.68 -5.03
N PHE A 34 14.08 -1.91 -5.68
CA PHE A 34 13.03 -1.17 -4.99
C PHE A 34 12.05 -2.12 -4.28
N ALA A 35 11.54 -3.13 -4.97
CA ALA A 35 10.60 -4.10 -4.40
C ALA A 35 11.23 -4.91 -3.25
N LEU A 36 12.50 -5.29 -3.37
CA LEU A 36 13.24 -5.94 -2.28
C LEU A 36 13.33 -5.04 -1.04
N GLY A 37 13.57 -3.73 -1.22
CA GLY A 37 13.60 -2.76 -0.12
C GLY A 37 12.22 -2.53 0.51
N SER A 38 11.15 -2.56 -0.29
CA SER A 38 9.77 -2.30 0.15
C SER A 38 9.11 -3.53 0.80
N ILE A 39 9.12 -4.65 0.08
CA ILE A 39 8.34 -5.86 0.43
C ILE A 39 9.20 -7.12 0.59
N GLY A 40 10.52 -7.01 0.51
CA GLY A 40 11.44 -8.15 0.66
C GLY A 40 11.40 -9.16 -0.48
N LYS A 41 10.79 -8.84 -1.64
CA LYS A 41 10.60 -9.77 -2.76
C LYS A 41 11.01 -9.15 -4.09
N SER A 42 11.56 -9.97 -4.99
CA SER A 42 11.79 -9.60 -6.40
C SER A 42 10.52 -9.88 -7.19
N ILE A 43 10.11 -8.94 -8.04
CA ILE A 43 8.87 -9.02 -8.81
C ILE A 43 9.09 -9.13 -10.32
N CYS A 44 10.24 -8.69 -10.83
CA CYS A 44 10.54 -8.73 -12.25
C CYS A 44 11.03 -10.12 -12.68
N ARG A 45 10.26 -10.75 -13.55
CA ARG A 45 10.60 -12.03 -14.17
C ARG A 45 10.85 -11.83 -15.68
N ASP A 46 10.35 -12.72 -16.50
CA ASP A 46 10.58 -12.73 -17.96
C ASP A 46 9.79 -11.65 -18.74
N LYS A 47 8.93 -10.90 -18.06
CA LYS A 47 8.06 -9.87 -18.64
C LYS A 47 8.65 -8.47 -18.53
N SER A 48 8.06 -7.47 -19.18
CA SER A 48 8.41 -6.06 -18.97
C SER A 48 8.17 -5.63 -17.52
N MET A 49 8.89 -4.60 -17.06
CA MET A 49 8.75 -4.06 -15.70
C MET A 49 7.30 -3.73 -15.33
N GLY A 50 6.62 -2.97 -16.20
CA GLY A 50 5.23 -2.60 -15.97
C GLY A 50 4.29 -3.80 -15.91
N LYS A 51 4.51 -4.81 -16.78
CA LYS A 51 3.69 -6.03 -16.76
C LYS A 51 3.94 -6.87 -15.50
N SER A 52 5.20 -6.95 -15.07
CA SER A 52 5.56 -7.66 -13.84
C SER A 52 4.93 -7.01 -12.61
N LEU A 53 5.01 -5.67 -12.49
CA LEU A 53 4.37 -4.94 -11.41
C LEU A 53 2.84 -5.12 -11.42
N THR A 54 2.21 -4.96 -12.59
CA THR A 54 0.76 -5.10 -12.74
C THR A 54 0.27 -6.50 -12.32
N GLU A 55 0.94 -7.54 -12.78
CA GLU A 55 0.59 -8.92 -12.43
C GLU A 55 0.81 -9.20 -10.95
N TYR A 56 1.91 -8.69 -10.39
CA TYR A 56 2.20 -8.87 -8.98
C TYR A 56 1.11 -8.26 -8.09
N VAL A 57 0.75 -7.01 -8.35
CA VAL A 57 -0.23 -6.27 -7.54
C VAL A 57 -1.66 -6.80 -7.72
N LYS A 58 -2.02 -7.25 -8.92
CA LYS A 58 -3.35 -7.83 -9.20
C LYS A 58 -3.51 -9.26 -8.70
N ASN A 59 -2.42 -9.94 -8.40
CA ASN A 59 -2.51 -11.27 -7.81
C ASN A 59 -2.91 -11.16 -6.34
N ARG A 60 -4.14 -11.59 -6.02
CA ARG A 60 -4.70 -11.55 -4.66
C ARG A 60 -3.95 -12.39 -3.63
N GLU A 61 -3.07 -13.29 -4.08
CA GLU A 61 -2.16 -14.04 -3.18
C GLU A 61 -1.01 -13.16 -2.67
N ASN A 62 -0.70 -12.06 -3.35
CA ASN A 62 0.34 -11.12 -2.96
C ASN A 62 -0.26 -10.01 -2.07
N THR A 63 -0.35 -10.28 -0.79
CA THR A 63 -0.98 -9.38 0.20
C THR A 63 -0.22 -8.06 0.42
N ASP A 64 1.07 -8.04 0.05
CA ASP A 64 1.98 -6.89 0.14
C ASP A 64 1.98 -5.97 -1.10
N GLY A 65 1.15 -6.29 -2.10
CA GLY A 65 1.04 -5.49 -3.33
C GLY A 65 0.60 -4.04 -3.08
N ILE A 66 -0.29 -3.83 -2.09
CA ILE A 66 -0.77 -2.49 -1.71
C ILE A 66 0.34 -1.68 -1.04
N LYS A 67 1.12 -2.29 -0.15
CA LYS A 67 2.29 -1.64 0.44
C LYS A 67 3.26 -1.19 -0.64
N LEU A 68 3.56 -2.07 -1.59
CA LEU A 68 4.44 -1.74 -2.72
C LEU A 68 3.93 -0.54 -3.52
N LEU A 69 2.61 -0.43 -3.77
CA LEU A 69 2.02 0.72 -4.46
C LEU A 69 2.14 2.01 -3.64
N CYS A 70 1.93 1.96 -2.32
CA CYS A 70 2.11 3.12 -1.46
C CYS A 70 3.56 3.58 -1.43
N ASP A 71 4.53 2.66 -1.33
CA ASP A 71 5.96 2.98 -1.33
C ASP A 71 6.41 3.53 -2.70
N LEU A 72 5.84 3.02 -3.82
CA LEU A 72 6.05 3.58 -5.16
C LEU A 72 5.48 4.99 -5.28
N PHE A 73 4.37 5.29 -4.62
CA PHE A 73 3.80 6.63 -4.59
C PHE A 73 4.71 7.60 -3.84
N ASP A 74 5.27 7.19 -2.69
CA ASP A 74 6.24 7.99 -1.94
C ASP A 74 7.52 8.24 -2.76
N TYR A 75 7.99 7.21 -3.46
CA TYR A 75 9.12 7.36 -4.37
C TYR A 75 8.80 8.35 -5.49
N TYR A 76 7.60 8.25 -6.09
CA TYR A 76 7.15 9.18 -7.11
C TYR A 76 7.09 10.62 -6.60
N GLU A 77 6.54 10.87 -5.41
CA GLU A 77 6.49 12.21 -4.82
C GLU A 77 7.89 12.78 -4.55
N ARG A 78 8.83 11.93 -4.11
CA ARG A 78 10.18 12.38 -3.76
C ARG A 78 11.07 12.61 -4.98
N GLU A 79 11.01 11.72 -5.97
CA GLU A 79 11.97 11.68 -7.08
C GLU A 79 11.43 12.19 -8.41
N CYS A 80 10.10 12.28 -8.55
CA CYS A 80 9.47 12.58 -9.83
C CYS A 80 8.58 13.82 -9.81
N ILE A 81 8.19 14.31 -8.63
CA ILE A 81 7.21 15.40 -8.52
C ILE A 81 7.80 16.76 -8.93
N ASP A 82 9.11 16.93 -8.79
CA ASP A 82 9.79 18.17 -9.20
C ASP A 82 9.61 18.44 -10.70
N GLU A 83 9.39 17.40 -11.50
CA GLU A 83 9.00 17.54 -12.91
C GLU A 83 7.64 18.26 -13.09
N PHE A 84 6.84 18.40 -12.03
CA PHE A 84 5.53 19.08 -12.04
C PHE A 84 5.55 20.48 -11.42
N THR A 85 6.57 20.81 -10.62
CA THR A 85 6.61 22.06 -9.84
C THR A 85 7.59 23.11 -10.37
N GLU A 86 8.61 22.72 -11.12
CA GLU A 86 9.64 23.65 -11.58
C GLU A 86 9.20 24.59 -12.73
N ASP A 87 8.06 24.35 -13.34
CA ASP A 87 7.72 25.00 -14.61
C ASP A 87 6.69 26.12 -14.55
N THR A 88 6.39 26.66 -13.38
CA THR A 88 5.54 27.84 -13.26
C THR A 88 6.27 29.16 -13.50
N GLU A 89 7.60 29.17 -13.54
CA GLU A 89 8.39 30.41 -13.69
C GLU A 89 9.19 30.56 -15.00
N ASN A 90 9.41 29.50 -15.77
CA ASN A 90 10.15 29.55 -17.04
C ASN A 90 9.36 28.94 -18.21
N ASN A 91 8.96 29.80 -19.14
CA ASN A 91 8.09 29.52 -20.30
C ASN A 91 8.69 28.65 -21.41
N GLU A 92 9.62 27.74 -21.15
CA GLU A 92 10.18 26.81 -22.14
C GLU A 92 9.99 25.35 -21.74
N ILE A 93 8.72 24.90 -21.75
CA ILE A 93 8.39 23.52 -21.44
C ILE A 93 8.04 22.76 -22.71
N GLU A 94 8.63 21.59 -22.88
CA GLU A 94 8.15 20.64 -23.88
C GLU A 94 6.68 20.27 -23.60
N PRO A 95 5.76 20.54 -24.53
CA PRO A 95 4.31 20.42 -24.31
C PRO A 95 3.83 19.02 -23.90
N ASN A 96 4.69 18.03 -23.97
CA ASN A 96 4.36 16.62 -23.70
C ASN A 96 4.55 16.18 -22.24
N LYS A 97 5.19 16.98 -21.37
CA LYS A 97 5.45 16.59 -19.97
C LYS A 97 4.31 16.96 -19.01
N PHE A 98 3.48 17.95 -19.37
CA PHE A 98 2.47 18.51 -18.46
C PHE A 98 1.06 18.53 -19.07
N ARG A 99 0.49 17.37 -19.26
CA ARG A 99 -0.94 17.33 -19.55
C ARG A 99 -1.73 17.54 -18.25
N PRO A 100 -2.77 18.40 -18.24
CA PRO A 100 -3.65 18.59 -17.07
C PRO A 100 -4.23 17.28 -16.53
N GLU A 101 -4.31 16.24 -17.39
CA GLU A 101 -4.73 14.89 -17.08
C GLU A 101 -3.81 14.21 -16.06
N TYR A 102 -2.48 14.44 -16.14
CA TYR A 102 -1.53 13.87 -15.18
C TYR A 102 -1.66 14.48 -13.79
N LYS A 103 -1.89 15.78 -13.70
CA LYS A 103 -2.14 16.44 -12.41
C LYS A 103 -3.39 15.87 -11.75
N ARG A 104 -4.48 15.70 -12.52
CA ARG A 104 -5.72 15.11 -12.02
C ARG A 104 -5.53 13.65 -11.60
N LEU A 105 -4.77 12.87 -12.37
CA LEU A 105 -4.45 11.48 -12.03
C LEU A 105 -3.66 11.41 -10.74
N TYR A 106 -2.62 12.23 -10.61
CA TYR A 106 -1.83 12.32 -9.39
C TYR A 106 -2.68 12.68 -8.16
N GLU A 107 -3.51 13.73 -8.25
CA GLU A 107 -4.38 14.15 -7.15
C GLU A 107 -5.33 13.02 -6.70
N ARG A 108 -5.86 12.24 -7.64
CA ARG A 108 -6.69 11.08 -7.34
C ARG A 108 -5.88 9.96 -6.67
N CYS A 109 -4.70 9.63 -7.20
CA CYS A 109 -3.80 8.65 -6.60
C CYS A 109 -3.40 9.04 -5.19
N LYS A 110 -3.10 10.32 -4.96
CA LYS A 110 -2.81 10.86 -3.63
C LYS A 110 -3.96 10.64 -2.65
N SER A 111 -5.18 10.96 -3.05
CA SER A 111 -6.37 10.73 -2.24
C SER A 111 -6.58 9.24 -1.90
N ILE A 112 -6.29 8.34 -2.84
CA ILE A 112 -6.35 6.88 -2.59
C ILE A 112 -5.31 6.48 -1.55
N VAL A 113 -4.06 6.89 -1.70
CA VAL A 113 -2.97 6.55 -0.76
C VAL A 113 -3.23 7.13 0.62
N GLU A 114 -3.69 8.38 0.73
CA GLU A 114 -4.09 8.98 2.00
C GLU A 114 -5.22 8.21 2.69
N ARG A 115 -6.22 7.75 1.93
CA ARG A 115 -7.30 6.91 2.45
C ARG A 115 -6.79 5.57 2.98
N ILE A 116 -5.85 4.92 2.27
CA ILE A 116 -5.21 3.67 2.71
C ILE A 116 -4.50 3.90 4.05
N ARG A 117 -3.69 4.96 4.15
CA ARG A 117 -2.93 5.29 5.35
C ARG A 117 -3.82 5.64 6.53
N ASN A 118 -4.85 6.46 6.30
CA ASN A 118 -5.80 6.83 7.35
C ASN A 118 -6.54 5.60 7.89
N ASN A 119 -6.91 4.65 7.03
CA ASN A 119 -7.51 3.40 7.46
C ASN A 119 -6.56 2.57 8.35
N THR A 120 -5.26 2.54 8.03
CA THR A 120 -4.26 1.85 8.85
C THR A 120 -4.12 2.53 10.22
N VAL A 121 -3.98 3.85 10.26
CA VAL A 121 -3.87 4.62 11.52
C VAL A 121 -5.13 4.45 12.40
N GLU A 122 -6.32 4.44 11.80
CA GLU A 122 -7.56 4.21 12.54
C GLU A 122 -7.62 2.79 13.13
N LEU A 123 -7.13 1.78 12.40
CA LEU A 123 -7.03 0.41 12.91
C LEU A 123 -6.06 0.31 14.08
N GLU A 124 -4.89 0.92 13.97
CA GLU A 124 -3.90 0.96 15.05
C GLU A 124 -4.47 1.63 16.31
N LYS A 125 -5.13 2.77 16.15
CA LYS A 125 -5.77 3.47 17.27
C LYS A 125 -6.83 2.61 17.96
N ARG A 126 -7.71 1.96 17.21
CA ARG A 126 -8.72 1.05 17.75
C ARG A 126 -8.09 -0.16 18.45
N ALA A 127 -6.96 -0.64 17.95
CA ALA A 127 -6.23 -1.73 18.59
C ALA A 127 -5.66 -1.30 19.95
N GLU A 128 -5.10 -0.09 20.07
CA GLU A 128 -4.65 0.43 21.36
C GLU A 128 -5.80 0.61 22.35
N GLU A 129 -6.94 1.15 21.91
CA GLU A 129 -8.16 1.25 22.73
C GLU A 129 -8.60 -0.14 23.26
N LEU A 130 -8.56 -1.17 22.41
CA LEU A 130 -8.87 -2.54 22.83
C LEU A 130 -7.87 -3.11 23.84
N LYS A 131 -6.56 -2.82 23.68
CA LYS A 131 -5.55 -3.24 24.65
C LYS A 131 -5.77 -2.61 26.04
N GLU A 132 -6.18 -1.33 26.07
CA GLU A 132 -6.49 -0.64 27.32
C GLU A 132 -7.72 -1.25 28.02
N GLU A 133 -8.74 -1.65 27.25
CA GLU A 133 -9.93 -2.31 27.81
C GLU A 133 -9.64 -3.72 28.32
N PHE A 134 -8.74 -4.45 27.69
CA PHE A 134 -8.37 -5.80 28.04
C PHE A 134 -7.02 -5.85 28.74
N SER A 135 -7.00 -5.81 30.06
CA SER A 135 -5.79 -5.82 30.89
C SER A 135 -4.99 -7.15 30.91
N SER A 136 -5.14 -7.98 29.90
CA SER A 136 -4.47 -9.27 29.77
C SER A 136 -3.27 -9.18 28.83
N ASP A 137 -2.07 -9.51 29.31
CA ASP A 137 -0.84 -9.59 28.50
C ASP A 137 -1.00 -10.50 27.26
N TYR A 138 -1.80 -11.55 27.38
CA TYR A 138 -2.08 -12.43 26.26
C TYR A 138 -2.86 -11.73 25.15
N ILE A 139 -3.91 -11.01 25.52
CA ILE A 139 -4.77 -10.27 24.57
C ILE A 139 -3.97 -9.16 23.90
N SER A 140 -3.17 -8.41 24.67
CA SER A 140 -2.29 -7.37 24.12
C SER A 140 -1.32 -7.94 23.08
N LYS A 141 -0.68 -9.07 23.35
CA LYS A 141 0.20 -9.74 22.38
C LYS A 141 -0.53 -10.20 21.12
N GLN A 142 -1.75 -10.72 21.25
CA GLN A 142 -2.54 -11.13 20.08
C GLN A 142 -2.93 -9.94 19.22
N ILE A 143 -3.28 -8.79 19.83
CA ILE A 143 -3.58 -7.56 19.13
C ILE A 143 -2.32 -7.06 18.38
N ASP A 144 -1.14 -7.03 19.03
CA ASP A 144 0.11 -6.62 18.39
C ASP A 144 0.45 -7.48 17.17
N MET A 145 0.32 -8.80 17.32
CA MET A 145 0.55 -9.75 16.21
C MET A 145 -0.44 -9.51 15.07
N MET A 146 -1.71 -9.28 15.39
CA MET A 146 -2.75 -9.01 14.38
C MET A 146 -2.46 -7.72 13.62
N ILE A 147 -2.13 -6.64 14.32
CA ILE A 147 -1.81 -5.34 13.69
C ILE A 147 -0.56 -5.42 12.84
N GLY A 148 0.49 -6.11 13.30
CA GLY A 148 1.70 -6.33 12.51
C GLY A 148 1.45 -7.06 11.18
N GLU A 149 0.45 -7.93 11.12
CA GLU A 149 0.09 -8.69 9.92
C GLU A 149 -0.87 -7.96 8.96
N VAL A 150 -1.51 -6.86 9.38
CA VAL A 150 -2.56 -6.18 8.57
C VAL A 150 -2.04 -5.77 7.19
N THR A 151 -0.80 -5.30 7.12
CA THR A 151 -0.19 -4.83 5.86
C THR A 151 0.55 -5.92 5.10
N GLU A 152 1.10 -6.91 5.81
CA GLU A 152 1.96 -7.94 5.20
C GLU A 152 1.19 -9.22 4.86
N ASN A 153 0.24 -9.59 5.72
CA ASN A 153 -0.57 -10.79 5.55
C ASN A 153 -2.00 -10.61 6.10
N PRO A 154 -2.89 -9.90 5.39
CA PRO A 154 -4.24 -9.59 5.85
C PRO A 154 -5.08 -10.83 6.21
N THR A 155 -4.84 -11.95 5.53
CA THR A 155 -5.55 -13.21 5.81
C THR A 155 -5.22 -13.74 7.20
N ASP A 156 -3.95 -13.70 7.58
CA ASP A 156 -3.50 -14.10 8.92
C ASP A 156 -3.99 -13.12 9.99
N ALA A 157 -4.00 -11.82 9.70
CA ALA A 157 -4.58 -10.80 10.58
C ALA A 157 -6.05 -11.11 10.90
N ILE A 158 -6.85 -11.48 9.89
CA ILE A 158 -8.25 -11.88 10.05
C ILE A 158 -8.36 -13.18 10.87
N GLY A 159 -7.50 -14.16 10.62
CA GLY A 159 -7.42 -15.40 11.39
C GLY A 159 -7.17 -15.14 12.87
N LYS A 160 -6.17 -14.31 13.19
CA LYS A 160 -5.83 -13.93 14.56
C LYS A 160 -6.94 -13.12 15.23
N ALA A 161 -7.62 -12.23 14.50
CA ALA A 161 -8.79 -11.51 15.02
C ALA A 161 -9.92 -12.47 15.42
N LYS A 162 -10.19 -13.48 14.62
CA LYS A 162 -11.18 -14.52 14.92
C LYS A 162 -10.80 -15.29 16.18
N GLU A 163 -9.56 -15.76 16.29
CA GLU A 163 -9.06 -16.49 17.47
C GLU A 163 -9.15 -15.63 18.75
N LEU A 164 -8.85 -14.34 18.64
CA LEU A 164 -8.98 -13.39 19.75
C LEU A 164 -10.43 -13.28 20.22
N ILE A 165 -11.37 -13.10 19.30
CA ILE A 165 -12.82 -13.03 19.61
C ILE A 165 -13.28 -14.33 20.28
N GLU A 166 -12.90 -15.50 19.77
CA GLU A 166 -13.24 -16.79 20.35
C GLU A 166 -12.69 -16.94 21.78
N SER A 167 -11.46 -16.49 22.02
CA SER A 167 -10.82 -16.52 23.33
C SER A 167 -11.51 -15.59 24.33
N CYS A 168 -11.89 -14.40 23.90
CA CYS A 168 -12.67 -13.44 24.72
C CYS A 168 -14.04 -14.01 25.10
N CYS A 169 -14.75 -14.58 24.12
CA CYS A 169 -16.05 -15.22 24.38
C CYS A 169 -15.96 -16.37 25.37
N LYS A 170 -14.95 -17.26 25.24
CA LYS A 170 -14.73 -18.34 26.20
C LYS A 170 -14.48 -17.80 27.62
N THR A 171 -13.60 -16.81 27.75
CA THR A 171 -13.31 -16.19 29.05
C THR A 171 -14.54 -15.60 29.74
N ILE A 172 -15.46 -15.02 28.95
CA ILE A 172 -16.71 -14.47 29.48
C ILE A 172 -17.67 -15.58 29.95
N ILE A 173 -17.73 -16.68 29.17
CA ILE A 173 -18.59 -17.83 29.51
C ILE A 173 -18.09 -18.53 30.76
N ASP A 174 -16.77 -18.72 30.89
CA ASP A 174 -16.16 -19.44 32.03
C ASP A 174 -16.21 -18.65 33.35
N LYS A 175 -16.49 -17.33 33.28
CA LYS A 175 -16.67 -16.47 34.46
C LYS A 175 -18.10 -16.40 34.99
N LYS A 176 -19.05 -17.04 34.33
CA LYS A 176 -20.45 -17.19 34.80
C LYS A 176 -20.67 -18.53 35.48
#